data_85393e9cf432aeec2da252152aefb82c
#
_entry.id   85393e9cf432aeec2da252152aefb82c
#
_cell.length_a   1.000
_cell.length_b   1.000
_cell.length_c   1.000
_cell.angle_alpha   90.00
_cell.angle_beta   90.00
_cell.angle_gamma   90.00
#
_symmetry.space_group_name_H-M   'P 1'
#
loop_
_entity.id
_entity.type
_entity.pdbx_description
1 polymer ?
#
loop_
_entity_poly.entity_id
_entity_poly.type
_entity_poly.pdbx_seq_one_letter_code
_entity_poly.pdbx_strand_id
1 'polypeptide(L)'
;MAQAFNAGNVPVKARKGQIGKYKKWGYIFMLPFILVFLVFQAWPLIQTFYYSMFKYFKSGLSWIGPEFVGFDNFVAIFDMSSGNNILALTWNTLIMWVLGFVPQIIISLLFAYWFTNVRLRLRCLGFFKTVMYMPNLIMASAFAMLIFSIFSDIGPINELIKHTTGGEAFRFLSYTGSTMGLVAFMNFIMWFGNTTILLMAAMMGINESVIEAAEIDGASSSQIFWKI
;
A
#
# COMPACT_ATOMS: atom_id res chain seq x y z
N MET A 1 -46.02 -11.35 49.38
CA MET A 1 -46.47 -12.03 48.16
C MET A 1 -45.65 -11.51 46.98
N ALA A 2 -44.61 -12.17 46.60
CA ALA A 2 -43.78 -11.85 45.44
C ALA A 2 -44.20 -12.75 44.29
N GLN A 3 -44.85 -12.19 43.26
CA GLN A 3 -45.13 -12.92 42.02
C GLN A 3 -43.85 -13.04 41.20
N ALA A 4 -43.38 -14.24 40.99
CA ALA A 4 -42.32 -14.59 40.08
C ALA A 4 -42.80 -14.34 38.65
N PHE A 5 -42.13 -13.43 37.95
CA PHE A 5 -42.36 -13.17 36.53
C PHE A 5 -41.71 -14.31 35.73
N ASN A 6 -42.57 -15.23 35.27
CA ASN A 6 -42.16 -16.33 34.44
C ASN A 6 -41.92 -15.85 33.01
N ALA A 7 -40.68 -15.56 32.67
CA ALA A 7 -40.26 -15.24 31.31
C ALA A 7 -40.36 -16.48 30.45
N GLY A 8 -41.53 -16.70 29.85
CA GLY A 8 -41.82 -17.79 28.96
C GLY A 8 -40.78 -17.82 27.80
N ASN A 9 -40.17 -19.00 27.64
CA ASN A 9 -39.34 -19.36 26.49
C ASN A 9 -40.12 -19.14 25.18
N VAL A 10 -39.95 -17.99 24.55
CA VAL A 10 -40.44 -17.76 23.20
C VAL A 10 -39.45 -18.48 22.26
N PRO A 11 -39.84 -19.54 21.59
CA PRO A 11 -38.94 -20.19 20.66
C PRO A 11 -38.65 -19.26 19.50
N VAL A 12 -37.45 -18.75 19.41
CA VAL A 12 -36.94 -17.99 18.25
C VAL A 12 -36.90 -18.96 17.08
N LYS A 13 -37.98 -19.04 16.33
CA LYS A 13 -38.10 -19.81 15.10
C LYS A 13 -37.10 -19.19 14.11
N ALA A 14 -35.90 -19.80 14.00
CA ALA A 14 -34.93 -19.41 13.01
C ALA A 14 -35.59 -19.46 11.62
N ARG A 15 -35.72 -18.32 10.98
CA ARG A 15 -36.27 -18.16 9.61
C ARG A 15 -35.30 -18.78 8.59
N LYS A 16 -35.21 -20.09 8.53
CA LYS A 16 -34.42 -20.83 7.53
C LYS A 16 -34.86 -20.66 6.08
N GLY A 17 -36.00 -20.02 5.81
CA GLY A 17 -36.63 -19.98 4.49
C GLY A 17 -36.26 -18.75 3.61
N GLN A 18 -35.71 -17.66 4.19
CA GLN A 18 -35.47 -16.43 3.40
C GLN A 18 -34.09 -16.36 2.73
N ILE A 19 -33.09 -17.01 3.27
CA ILE A 19 -31.70 -16.99 2.71
C ILE A 19 -31.63 -17.64 1.32
N GLY A 20 -32.47 -18.66 1.05
CA GLY A 20 -32.48 -19.34 -0.26
C GLY A 20 -33.06 -18.53 -1.42
N LYS A 21 -33.99 -17.59 -1.12
CA LYS A 21 -34.73 -16.85 -2.16
C LYS A 21 -33.91 -15.70 -2.75
N TYR A 22 -32.92 -15.18 -2.02
CA TYR A 22 -32.09 -14.06 -2.45
C TYR A 22 -30.75 -14.45 -3.08
N LYS A 23 -30.38 -15.76 -3.04
CA LYS A 23 -29.11 -16.22 -3.60
C LYS A 23 -28.96 -15.89 -5.12
N LYS A 24 -30.03 -16.01 -5.89
CA LYS A 24 -30.01 -15.71 -7.33
C LYS A 24 -29.71 -14.24 -7.59
N TRP A 25 -30.26 -13.35 -6.82
CA TRP A 25 -30.02 -11.90 -6.95
C TRP A 25 -28.58 -11.51 -6.62
N GLY A 26 -27.97 -12.18 -5.64
CA GLY A 26 -26.55 -11.99 -5.32
C GLY A 26 -25.65 -12.28 -6.53
N TYR A 27 -25.87 -13.40 -7.23
CA TYR A 27 -25.13 -13.73 -8.45
C TYR A 27 -25.40 -12.73 -9.59
N ILE A 28 -26.65 -12.30 -9.76
CA ILE A 28 -27.01 -11.32 -10.80
C ILE A 28 -26.29 -9.97 -10.55
N PHE A 29 -26.23 -9.51 -9.31
CA PHE A 29 -25.53 -8.26 -8.97
C PHE A 29 -24.00 -8.38 -9.09
N MET A 30 -23.43 -9.57 -8.91
CA MET A 30 -22.00 -9.83 -9.13
C MET A 30 -21.65 -9.97 -10.62
N LEU A 31 -22.60 -10.29 -11.49
CA LEU A 31 -22.35 -10.61 -12.90
C LEU A 31 -21.65 -9.48 -13.66
N PRO A 32 -22.03 -8.20 -13.55
CA PRO A 32 -21.30 -7.11 -14.21
C PRO A 32 -19.83 -7.03 -13.80
N PHE A 33 -19.55 -7.15 -12.49
CA PHE A 33 -18.19 -7.18 -11.98
C PHE A 33 -17.40 -8.37 -12.53
N ILE A 34 -17.98 -9.58 -12.50
CA ILE A 34 -17.34 -10.80 -12.99
C ILE A 34 -17.01 -10.68 -14.48
N LEU A 35 -17.92 -10.15 -15.29
CA LEU A 35 -17.68 -9.94 -16.74
C LEU A 35 -16.52 -8.99 -16.98
N VAL A 36 -16.50 -7.83 -16.32
CA VAL A 36 -15.39 -6.86 -16.42
C VAL A 36 -14.08 -7.49 -15.94
N PHE A 37 -14.10 -8.20 -14.85
CA PHE A 37 -12.92 -8.91 -14.31
C PHE A 37 -12.40 -9.97 -15.29
N LEU A 38 -13.27 -10.80 -15.88
CA LEU A 38 -12.87 -11.83 -16.84
C LEU A 38 -12.25 -11.23 -18.10
N VAL A 39 -12.84 -10.15 -18.65
CA VAL A 39 -12.36 -9.53 -19.89
C VAL A 39 -11.08 -8.72 -19.67
N PHE A 40 -11.00 -7.93 -18.61
CA PHE A 40 -9.91 -6.96 -18.43
C PHE A 40 -8.80 -7.42 -17.48
N GLN A 41 -9.04 -8.44 -16.66
CA GLN A 41 -8.05 -8.98 -15.74
C GLN A 41 -7.68 -10.44 -16.07
N ALA A 42 -8.65 -11.34 -16.09
CA ALA A 42 -8.37 -12.75 -16.26
C ALA A 42 -7.84 -13.08 -17.66
N TRP A 43 -8.44 -12.51 -18.68
CA TRP A 43 -8.00 -12.73 -20.06
C TRP A 43 -6.57 -12.24 -20.34
N PRO A 44 -6.17 -10.99 -20.02
CA PRO A 44 -4.77 -10.57 -20.16
C PRO A 44 -3.79 -11.39 -19.32
N LEU A 45 -4.20 -11.83 -18.13
CA LEU A 45 -3.37 -12.70 -17.29
C LEU A 45 -3.10 -14.05 -17.97
N ILE A 46 -4.14 -14.69 -18.52
CA ILE A 46 -4.00 -15.95 -19.28
C ILE A 46 -3.10 -15.74 -20.50
N GLN A 47 -3.29 -14.63 -21.22
CA GLN A 47 -2.41 -14.28 -22.35
C GLN A 47 -0.96 -14.08 -21.91
N THR A 48 -0.72 -13.46 -20.76
CA THR A 48 0.63 -13.29 -20.22
C THR A 48 1.31 -14.63 -19.99
N PHE A 49 0.62 -15.60 -19.37
CA PHE A 49 1.13 -16.96 -19.22
C PHE A 49 1.35 -17.67 -20.54
N TYR A 50 0.44 -17.53 -21.48
CA TYR A 50 0.58 -18.12 -22.80
C TYR A 50 1.81 -17.56 -23.54
N TYR A 51 1.93 -16.23 -23.63
CA TYR A 51 3.05 -15.59 -24.32
C TYR A 51 4.37 -15.71 -23.59
N SER A 52 4.41 -16.00 -22.30
CA SER A 52 5.67 -16.26 -21.57
C SER A 52 6.42 -17.48 -22.10
N MET A 53 5.73 -18.40 -22.79
CA MET A 53 6.30 -19.57 -23.46
C MET A 53 6.77 -19.30 -24.90
N PHE A 54 6.62 -18.07 -25.38
CA PHE A 54 7.01 -17.68 -26.72
C PHE A 54 8.10 -16.62 -26.69
N LYS A 55 9.00 -16.70 -27.67
CA LYS A 55 9.98 -15.65 -27.95
C LYS A 55 9.34 -14.67 -28.93
N TYR A 56 8.96 -13.50 -28.42
CA TYR A 56 8.30 -12.46 -29.19
C TYR A 56 8.75 -11.09 -28.69
N PHE A 57 9.61 -10.43 -29.48
CA PHE A 57 10.14 -9.13 -29.12
C PHE A 57 10.47 -8.30 -30.36
N LYS A 58 10.57 -6.99 -30.16
CA LYS A 58 10.96 -6.06 -31.20
C LYS A 58 12.47 -5.84 -31.16
N SER A 59 13.15 -6.14 -32.29
CA SER A 59 14.56 -5.85 -32.49
C SER A 59 14.71 -4.80 -33.60
N GLY A 60 15.06 -3.58 -33.21
CA GLY A 60 15.08 -2.44 -34.13
C GLY A 60 13.70 -2.16 -34.73
N LEU A 61 13.57 -2.25 -36.04
CA LEU A 61 12.32 -2.03 -36.80
C LEU A 61 11.54 -3.32 -37.09
N SER A 62 12.12 -4.50 -36.84
CA SER A 62 11.51 -5.80 -37.12
C SER A 62 11.00 -6.48 -35.84
N TRP A 63 9.87 -7.22 -36.00
CA TRP A 63 9.36 -8.11 -34.97
C TRP A 63 9.97 -9.51 -35.17
N ILE A 64 10.47 -10.10 -34.08
CA ILE A 64 10.98 -11.48 -34.04
C ILE A 64 9.96 -12.33 -33.29
N GLY A 65 9.54 -13.43 -33.94
CA GLY A 65 8.55 -14.38 -33.41
C GLY A 65 7.12 -14.10 -33.90
N PRO A 66 6.07 -14.73 -33.32
CA PRO A 66 6.14 -15.57 -32.10
C PRO A 66 6.73 -16.98 -32.39
N GLU A 67 7.79 -17.36 -31.69
CA GLU A 67 8.40 -18.68 -31.73
C GLU A 67 8.18 -19.38 -30.39
N PHE A 68 7.68 -20.61 -30.40
CA PHE A 68 7.45 -21.37 -29.18
C PHE A 68 8.79 -21.89 -28.62
N VAL A 69 9.17 -21.43 -27.46
CA VAL A 69 10.42 -21.78 -26.76
C VAL A 69 10.19 -22.49 -25.42
N GLY A 70 8.95 -22.79 -25.10
CA GLY A 70 8.60 -23.50 -23.85
C GLY A 70 9.08 -22.73 -22.60
N PHE A 71 9.95 -23.35 -21.81
CA PHE A 71 10.44 -22.78 -20.54
C PHE A 71 11.78 -22.03 -20.66
N ASP A 72 12.35 -21.88 -21.86
CA ASP A 72 13.66 -21.23 -22.05
C ASP A 72 13.67 -19.78 -21.54
N ASN A 73 12.59 -19.06 -21.70
CA ASN A 73 12.45 -17.72 -21.14
C ASN A 73 12.59 -17.70 -19.61
N PHE A 74 12.04 -18.71 -18.93
CA PHE A 74 12.14 -18.83 -17.48
C PHE A 74 13.55 -19.21 -17.04
N VAL A 75 14.22 -20.10 -17.78
CA VAL A 75 15.62 -20.47 -17.52
C VAL A 75 16.53 -19.24 -17.71
N ALA A 76 16.31 -18.45 -18.75
CA ALA A 76 17.07 -17.23 -19.01
C ALA A 76 16.94 -16.17 -17.90
N ILE A 77 15.80 -16.09 -17.20
CA ILE A 77 15.60 -15.18 -16.08
C ILE A 77 16.50 -15.55 -14.88
N PHE A 78 16.77 -16.85 -14.68
CA PHE A 78 17.62 -17.35 -13.59
C PHE A 78 19.10 -17.46 -13.98
N ASP A 79 19.46 -17.16 -15.24
CA ASP A 79 20.85 -17.17 -15.69
C ASP A 79 21.62 -16.01 -15.04
N MET A 80 22.57 -16.37 -14.17
CA MET A 80 23.41 -15.43 -13.44
C MET A 80 24.51 -14.79 -14.28
N SER A 81 24.73 -15.26 -15.51
CA SER A 81 25.75 -14.71 -16.41
C SER A 81 25.35 -13.36 -17.01
N SER A 82 24.06 -13.07 -17.05
CA SER A 82 23.53 -11.77 -17.47
C SER A 82 23.53 -10.79 -16.30
N GLY A 83 24.06 -9.57 -16.48
CA GLY A 83 24.08 -8.53 -15.45
C GLY A 83 22.70 -8.12 -14.88
N ASN A 84 21.62 -8.61 -15.47
CA ASN A 84 20.22 -8.38 -15.09
C ASN A 84 19.55 -9.66 -14.56
N ASN A 85 20.22 -10.43 -13.71
CA ASN A 85 19.60 -11.61 -13.13
C ASN A 85 18.46 -11.26 -12.16
N ILE A 86 17.44 -12.11 -12.12
CA ILE A 86 16.23 -11.90 -11.30
C ILE A 86 16.56 -11.74 -9.82
N LEU A 87 17.61 -12.39 -9.31
CA LEU A 87 17.98 -12.32 -7.90
C LEU A 87 18.49 -10.94 -7.52
N ALA A 88 19.36 -10.33 -8.35
CA ALA A 88 19.85 -8.96 -8.12
C ALA A 88 18.70 -7.94 -8.19
N LEU A 89 17.81 -8.08 -9.18
CA LEU A 89 16.64 -7.20 -9.30
C LEU A 89 15.67 -7.36 -8.12
N THR A 90 15.44 -8.59 -7.68
CA THR A 90 14.59 -8.87 -6.49
C THR A 90 15.21 -8.26 -5.22
N TRP A 91 16.53 -8.39 -5.04
CA TRP A 91 17.24 -7.81 -3.90
C TRP A 91 17.13 -6.29 -3.88
N ASN A 92 17.34 -5.63 -5.01
CA ASN A 92 17.16 -4.19 -5.15
C ASN A 92 15.73 -3.76 -4.83
N THR A 93 14.75 -4.51 -5.33
CA THR A 93 13.32 -4.25 -5.06
C THR A 93 12.99 -4.40 -3.58
N LEU A 94 13.52 -5.43 -2.91
CA LEU A 94 13.34 -5.64 -1.48
C LEU A 94 13.95 -4.51 -0.65
N ILE A 95 15.16 -4.06 -1.00
CA ILE A 95 15.79 -2.91 -0.32
C ILE A 95 14.92 -1.67 -0.47
N MET A 96 14.48 -1.33 -1.68
CA MET A 96 13.61 -0.17 -1.93
C MET A 96 12.28 -0.29 -1.18
N TRP A 97 11.71 -1.49 -1.15
CA TRP A 97 10.46 -1.75 -0.43
C TRP A 97 10.63 -1.54 1.08
N VAL A 98 11.69 -2.11 1.68
CA VAL A 98 11.98 -1.94 3.12
C VAL A 98 12.22 -0.46 3.46
N LEU A 99 13.04 0.24 2.65
CA LEU A 99 13.34 1.66 2.87
C LEU A 99 12.12 2.57 2.75
N GLY A 100 11.17 2.24 1.89
CA GLY A 100 9.92 3.00 1.76
C GLY A 100 8.86 2.59 2.78
N PHE A 101 8.61 1.28 2.91
CA PHE A 101 7.50 0.72 3.67
C PHE A 101 7.70 0.81 5.20
N VAL A 102 8.90 0.51 5.70
CA VAL A 102 9.14 0.50 7.16
C VAL A 102 8.94 1.89 7.77
N PRO A 103 9.55 2.98 7.26
CA PRO A 103 9.26 4.32 7.75
C PRO A 103 7.80 4.71 7.55
N GLN A 104 7.19 4.33 6.43
CA GLN A 104 5.78 4.60 6.14
C GLN A 104 4.86 4.03 7.21
N ILE A 105 5.00 2.75 7.55
CA ILE A 105 4.15 2.10 8.56
C ILE A 105 4.38 2.71 9.95
N ILE A 106 5.63 2.90 10.36
CA ILE A 106 5.96 3.45 11.68
C ILE A 106 5.37 4.84 11.83
N ILE A 107 5.61 5.73 10.87
CA ILE A 107 5.14 7.12 10.94
C ILE A 107 3.61 7.17 10.82
N SER A 108 3.01 6.40 9.91
CA SER A 108 1.56 6.34 9.76
C SER A 108 0.87 5.83 11.03
N LEU A 109 1.45 4.82 11.69
CA LEU A 109 0.91 4.27 12.93
C LEU A 109 0.97 5.30 14.08
N LEU A 110 2.09 6.02 14.20
CA LEU A 110 2.24 7.10 15.18
C LEU A 110 1.21 8.22 14.96
N PHE A 111 1.04 8.68 13.73
CA PHE A 111 0.04 9.71 13.41
C PHE A 111 -1.38 9.20 13.60
N ALA A 112 -1.68 7.95 13.20
CA ALA A 112 -2.99 7.36 13.40
C ALA A 112 -3.33 7.32 14.91
N TYR A 113 -2.41 6.86 15.74
CA TYR A 113 -2.57 6.85 17.20
C TYR A 113 -2.78 8.26 17.76
N TRP A 114 -1.97 9.25 17.37
CA TRP A 114 -2.13 10.62 17.85
C TRP A 114 -3.47 11.23 17.43
N PHE A 115 -3.91 10.97 16.22
CA PHE A 115 -5.13 11.54 15.67
C PHE A 115 -6.41 10.87 16.18
N THR A 116 -6.33 9.62 16.63
CA THR A 116 -7.46 8.91 17.24
C THR A 116 -7.51 9.09 18.75
N ASN A 117 -6.43 9.55 19.38
CA ASN A 117 -6.37 9.72 20.82
C ASN A 117 -7.21 10.93 21.29
N VAL A 118 -8.38 10.65 21.86
CA VAL A 118 -9.33 11.65 22.36
C VAL A 118 -8.72 12.55 23.45
N ARG A 119 -7.74 12.05 24.21
CA ARG A 119 -7.08 12.80 25.30
C ARG A 119 -6.23 13.96 24.77
N LEU A 120 -5.67 13.85 23.57
CA LEU A 120 -4.80 14.88 23.00
C LEU A 120 -5.54 16.10 22.45
N ARG A 121 -6.88 16.00 22.22
CA ARG A 121 -7.75 17.09 21.75
C ARG A 121 -7.10 17.97 20.67
N LEU A 122 -6.52 17.36 19.64
CA LEU A 122 -5.82 18.06 18.58
C LEU A 122 -6.76 19.03 17.84
N ARG A 123 -6.38 20.30 17.83
CA ARG A 123 -7.10 21.34 17.06
C ARG A 123 -6.75 21.17 15.57
N CYS A 124 -7.72 21.50 14.70
CA CYS A 124 -7.53 21.47 13.23
C CYS A 124 -7.17 20.09 12.65
N LEU A 125 -7.62 18.98 13.27
CA LEU A 125 -7.35 17.62 12.82
C LEU A 125 -7.70 17.40 11.34
N GLY A 126 -8.81 17.98 10.86
CA GLY A 126 -9.20 17.92 9.45
C GLY A 126 -8.16 18.52 8.51
N PHE A 127 -7.57 19.65 8.88
CA PHE A 127 -6.50 20.28 8.09
C PHE A 127 -5.27 19.36 7.98
N PHE A 128 -4.81 18.80 9.10
CA PHE A 128 -3.66 17.88 9.07
C PHE A 128 -3.93 16.64 8.21
N LYS A 129 -5.10 16.03 8.32
CA LYS A 129 -5.50 14.90 7.47
C LYS A 129 -5.45 15.27 5.98
N THR A 130 -5.99 16.44 5.62
CA THR A 130 -6.00 16.91 4.23
C THR A 130 -4.57 17.13 3.71
N VAL A 131 -3.72 17.82 4.48
CA VAL A 131 -2.32 18.09 4.07
C VAL A 131 -1.53 16.79 3.91
N MET A 132 -1.70 15.82 4.81
CA MET A 132 -1.00 14.53 4.74
C MET A 132 -1.48 13.65 3.57
N TYR A 133 -2.75 13.79 3.18
CA TYR A 133 -3.31 13.04 2.05
C TYR A 133 -3.02 13.68 0.70
N MET A 134 -2.74 14.99 0.67
CA MET A 134 -2.56 15.77 -0.56
C MET A 134 -1.49 15.21 -1.52
N PRO A 135 -0.31 14.73 -1.05
CA PRO A 135 0.67 14.13 -1.95
C PRO A 135 0.15 12.93 -2.74
N ASN A 136 -0.76 12.16 -2.17
CA ASN A 136 -1.38 11.01 -2.84
C ASN A 136 -2.27 11.39 -4.03
N LEU A 137 -2.77 12.63 -4.05
CA LEU A 137 -3.59 13.15 -5.15
C LEU A 137 -2.75 13.66 -6.32
N ILE A 138 -1.46 13.87 -6.12
CA ILE A 138 -0.57 14.35 -7.17
C ILE A 138 -0.17 13.17 -8.05
N MET A 139 -0.18 13.37 -9.37
CA MET A 139 0.28 12.37 -10.32
C MET A 139 1.75 12.00 -10.04
N ALA A 140 2.07 10.71 -9.97
CA ALA A 140 3.40 10.23 -9.61
C ALA A 140 4.52 10.79 -10.51
N SER A 141 4.24 10.98 -11.82
CA SER A 141 5.20 11.59 -12.75
C SER A 141 5.47 13.06 -12.44
N ALA A 142 4.46 13.84 -12.07
CA ALA A 142 4.63 15.24 -11.69
C ALA A 142 5.42 15.35 -10.38
N PHE A 143 5.13 14.48 -9.41
CA PHE A 143 5.88 14.44 -8.15
C PHE A 143 7.35 14.00 -8.38
N ALA A 144 7.59 13.04 -9.27
CA ALA A 144 8.93 12.63 -9.68
C ALA A 144 9.72 13.77 -10.30
N MET A 145 9.10 14.59 -11.19
CA MET A 145 9.75 15.77 -11.78
C MET A 145 10.09 16.82 -10.72
N LEU A 146 9.24 17.02 -9.73
CA LEU A 146 9.49 17.91 -8.60
C LEU A 146 10.74 17.47 -7.82
N ILE A 147 10.80 16.18 -7.43
CA ILE A 147 11.95 15.63 -6.71
C ILE A 147 13.22 15.67 -7.57
N PHE A 148 13.11 15.36 -8.86
CA PHE A 148 14.24 15.49 -9.79
C PHE A 148 14.76 16.92 -9.82
N SER A 149 13.90 17.92 -9.92
CA SER A 149 14.29 19.35 -9.92
C SER A 149 14.97 19.76 -8.63
N ILE A 150 14.45 19.32 -7.47
CA ILE A 150 14.99 19.66 -6.15
C ILE A 150 16.37 19.03 -5.91
N PHE A 151 16.58 17.79 -6.32
CA PHE A 151 17.81 17.02 -6.09
C PHE A 151 18.75 16.98 -7.30
N SER A 152 18.48 17.75 -8.36
CA SER A 152 19.38 17.88 -9.52
C SER A 152 20.70 18.58 -9.13
N ASP A 153 21.72 18.48 -10.00
CA ASP A 153 23.04 19.07 -9.76
C ASP A 153 22.98 20.61 -9.58
N ILE A 154 21.96 21.26 -10.17
CA ILE A 154 21.68 22.70 -10.06
C ILE A 154 20.45 22.98 -9.20
N GLY A 155 19.94 21.97 -8.50
CA GLY A 155 18.75 22.10 -7.67
C GLY A 155 19.00 22.78 -6.33
N PRO A 156 17.92 23.23 -5.64
CA PRO A 156 18.03 24.01 -4.41
C PRO A 156 18.75 23.24 -3.28
N ILE A 157 18.67 21.92 -3.24
CA ILE A 157 19.41 21.12 -2.25
C ILE A 157 20.91 21.20 -2.48
N ASN A 158 21.37 21.11 -3.72
CA ASN A 158 22.79 21.24 -4.04
C ASN A 158 23.31 22.66 -3.84
N GLU A 159 22.51 23.69 -4.11
CA GLU A 159 22.85 25.07 -3.78
C GLU A 159 23.01 25.25 -2.26
N LEU A 160 22.12 24.67 -1.46
CA LEU A 160 22.24 24.70 0.00
C LEU A 160 23.52 23.97 0.47
N ILE A 161 23.84 22.80 -0.10
CA ILE A 161 25.07 22.06 0.20
C ILE A 161 26.30 22.90 -0.10
N LYS A 162 26.39 23.52 -1.28
CA LYS A 162 27.49 24.39 -1.66
C LYS A 162 27.68 25.58 -0.68
N HIS A 163 26.58 26.21 -0.30
CA HIS A 163 26.61 27.32 0.64
C HIS A 163 27.05 26.93 2.05
N THR A 164 26.66 25.75 2.52
CA THR A 164 26.94 25.30 3.89
C THR A 164 28.29 24.60 4.04
N THR A 165 28.71 23.83 3.04
CA THR A 165 29.94 23.03 3.10
C THR A 165 31.09 23.64 2.31
N GLY A 166 30.84 24.60 1.42
CA GLY A 166 31.82 25.12 0.47
C GLY A 166 32.30 24.10 -0.57
N GLY A 167 31.64 22.94 -0.65
CA GLY A 167 31.99 21.84 -1.54
C GLY A 167 31.29 21.86 -2.90
N GLU A 168 31.57 20.86 -3.69
CA GLU A 168 30.89 20.65 -4.98
C GLU A 168 29.47 20.07 -4.80
N ALA A 169 28.65 20.14 -5.87
CA ALA A 169 27.33 19.54 -5.91
C ALA A 169 27.41 18.02 -5.76
N PHE A 170 26.57 17.47 -4.91
CA PHE A 170 26.43 16.01 -4.78
C PHE A 170 25.51 15.46 -5.87
N ARG A 171 26.00 14.53 -6.67
CA ARG A 171 25.25 13.95 -7.78
C ARG A 171 24.27 12.86 -7.28
N PHE A 172 23.19 13.27 -6.65
CA PHE A 172 22.20 12.36 -6.08
C PHE A 172 21.66 11.30 -7.04
N LEU A 173 21.50 11.68 -8.31
CA LEU A 173 20.90 10.81 -9.34
C LEU A 173 21.91 9.92 -10.07
N SER A 174 23.21 10.12 -9.83
CA SER A 174 24.29 9.31 -10.46
C SER A 174 24.66 8.09 -9.63
N TYR A 175 24.36 8.07 -8.34
CA TYR A 175 24.66 6.94 -7.47
C TYR A 175 23.41 6.10 -7.23
N THR A 176 23.51 4.79 -7.45
CA THR A 176 22.40 3.85 -7.29
C THR A 176 21.76 3.93 -5.90
N GLY A 177 22.58 3.99 -4.84
CA GLY A 177 22.06 4.07 -3.46
C GLY A 177 21.25 5.33 -3.18
N SER A 178 21.72 6.52 -3.61
CA SER A 178 20.98 7.76 -3.42
C SER A 178 19.72 7.81 -4.28
N THR A 179 19.77 7.31 -5.51
CA THR A 179 18.59 7.21 -6.38
C THR A 179 17.53 6.28 -5.77
N MET A 180 17.93 5.11 -5.28
CA MET A 180 17.02 4.20 -4.56
C MET A 180 16.42 4.86 -3.32
N GLY A 181 17.22 5.57 -2.53
CA GLY A 181 16.74 6.33 -1.37
C GLY A 181 15.72 7.40 -1.75
N LEU A 182 15.95 8.16 -2.82
CA LEU A 182 15.01 9.17 -3.31
C LEU A 182 13.69 8.54 -3.79
N VAL A 183 13.74 7.44 -4.51
CA VAL A 183 12.54 6.72 -4.96
C VAL A 183 11.75 6.16 -3.76
N ALA A 184 12.44 5.58 -2.78
CA ALA A 184 11.82 5.10 -1.55
C ALA A 184 11.18 6.26 -0.75
N PHE A 185 11.84 7.41 -0.65
CA PHE A 185 11.33 8.62 -0.02
C PHE A 185 10.10 9.18 -0.73
N MET A 186 10.11 9.22 -2.07
CA MET A 186 8.95 9.61 -2.86
C MET A 186 7.75 8.71 -2.58
N ASN A 187 7.98 7.40 -2.61
CA ASN A 187 6.94 6.42 -2.34
C ASN A 187 6.37 6.59 -0.92
N PHE A 188 7.25 6.78 0.07
CA PHE A 188 6.85 7.08 1.44
C PHE A 188 5.94 8.31 1.51
N ILE A 189 6.36 9.47 0.95
CA ILE A 189 5.57 10.70 1.02
C ILE A 189 4.21 10.55 0.32
N MET A 190 4.18 9.89 -0.82
CA MET A 190 2.94 9.70 -1.56
C MET A 190 1.93 8.82 -0.83
N TRP A 191 2.37 7.82 -0.09
CA TRP A 191 1.48 6.81 0.47
C TRP A 191 1.25 6.90 1.99
N PHE A 192 2.12 7.58 2.76
CA PHE A 192 2.00 7.59 4.21
C PHE A 192 0.69 8.22 4.71
N GLY A 193 0.20 9.28 4.06
CA GLY A 193 -1.06 9.92 4.42
C GLY A 193 -2.27 9.01 4.21
N ASN A 194 -2.32 8.30 3.08
CA ASN A 194 -3.36 7.30 2.80
C ASN A 194 -3.33 6.17 3.84
N THR A 195 -2.15 5.65 4.13
CA THR A 195 -1.94 4.59 5.15
C THR A 195 -2.36 5.08 6.53
N THR A 196 -2.05 6.33 6.88
CA THR A 196 -2.45 6.94 8.15
C THR A 196 -3.98 6.98 8.28
N ILE A 197 -4.68 7.42 7.24
CA ILE A 197 -6.16 7.49 7.25
C ILE A 197 -6.77 6.09 7.37
N LEU A 198 -6.21 5.10 6.67
CA LEU A 198 -6.67 3.72 6.75
C LEU A 198 -6.47 3.14 8.16
N LEU A 199 -5.32 3.36 8.77
CA LEU A 199 -5.04 2.91 10.14
C LEU A 199 -5.93 3.63 11.15
N MET A 200 -6.19 4.92 10.98
CA MET A 200 -7.15 5.64 11.81
C MET A 200 -8.54 5.03 11.71
N ALA A 201 -9.02 4.72 10.51
CA ALA A 201 -10.32 4.10 10.32
C ALA A 201 -10.40 2.72 11.01
N ALA A 202 -9.33 1.94 10.95
CA ALA A 202 -9.22 0.66 11.65
C ALA A 202 -9.29 0.85 13.18
N MET A 203 -8.51 1.79 13.73
CA MET A 203 -8.51 2.09 15.18
C MET A 203 -9.87 2.60 15.67
N MET A 204 -10.53 3.46 14.89
CA MET A 204 -11.88 3.96 15.22
C MET A 204 -12.97 2.89 15.09
N GLY A 205 -12.70 1.78 14.42
CA GLY A 205 -13.59 0.62 14.34
C GLY A 205 -13.54 -0.30 15.56
N ILE A 206 -12.57 -0.12 16.46
CA ILE A 206 -12.46 -0.89 17.71
C ILE A 206 -13.58 -0.43 18.65
N ASN A 207 -14.28 -1.40 19.26
CA ASN A 207 -15.35 -1.09 20.18
C ASN A 207 -14.79 -0.41 21.45
N GLU A 208 -15.30 0.75 21.78
CA GLU A 208 -14.87 1.54 22.93
C GLU A 208 -14.98 0.76 24.26
N SER A 209 -15.96 -0.12 24.39
CA SER A 209 -16.12 -0.98 25.57
C SER A 209 -14.92 -1.91 25.83
N VAL A 210 -14.19 -2.30 24.78
CA VAL A 210 -12.98 -3.13 24.92
C VAL A 210 -11.83 -2.29 25.51
N ILE A 211 -11.73 -1.05 25.07
CA ILE A 211 -10.72 -0.09 25.56
C ILE A 211 -11.00 0.26 27.04
N GLU A 212 -12.27 0.55 27.35
CA GLU A 212 -12.70 0.84 28.73
C GLU A 212 -12.45 -0.35 29.67
N ALA A 213 -12.79 -1.56 29.26
CA ALA A 213 -12.53 -2.77 30.04
C ALA A 213 -11.03 -2.94 30.34
N ALA A 214 -10.16 -2.73 29.33
CA ALA A 214 -8.72 -2.79 29.52
C ALA A 214 -8.19 -1.69 30.48
N GLU A 215 -8.80 -0.48 30.44
CA GLU A 215 -8.46 0.60 31.37
C GLU A 215 -8.86 0.25 32.81
N ILE A 216 -10.01 -0.39 33.00
CA ILE A 216 -10.46 -0.88 34.31
C ILE A 216 -9.54 -1.97 34.84
N ASP A 217 -9.04 -2.85 33.97
CA ASP A 217 -8.05 -3.90 34.27
C ASP A 217 -6.64 -3.34 34.53
N GLY A 218 -6.45 -2.01 34.48
CA GLY A 218 -5.18 -1.33 34.77
C GLY A 218 -4.17 -1.36 33.63
N ALA A 219 -4.58 -1.63 32.40
CA ALA A 219 -3.70 -1.59 31.25
C ALA A 219 -3.21 -0.15 30.98
N SER A 220 -1.91 0.02 30.76
CA SER A 220 -1.34 1.30 30.31
C SER A 220 -1.73 1.61 28.87
N SER A 221 -1.72 2.89 28.47
CA SER A 221 -2.01 3.30 27.10
C SER A 221 -1.13 2.61 26.05
N SER A 222 0.13 2.30 26.41
CA SER A 222 1.02 1.52 25.54
C SER A 222 0.59 0.06 25.42
N GLN A 223 0.11 -0.55 26.49
CA GLN A 223 -0.42 -1.93 26.44
C GLN A 223 -1.70 -2.01 25.63
N ILE A 224 -2.60 -1.05 25.77
CA ILE A 224 -3.81 -0.95 24.95
C ILE A 224 -3.43 -0.84 23.48
N PHE A 225 -2.51 0.07 23.13
CA PHE A 225 -2.08 0.28 21.74
C PHE A 225 -1.45 -0.96 21.08
N TRP A 226 -0.67 -1.77 21.83
CA TRP A 226 0.02 -2.91 21.24
C TRP A 226 -0.70 -4.26 21.34
N LYS A 227 -1.76 -4.33 22.17
CA LYS A 227 -2.46 -5.61 22.44
C LYS A 227 -3.91 -5.62 21.98
N ILE A 228 -4.51 -4.45 21.77
CA ILE A 228 -5.87 -4.24 21.29
C ILE A 228 -5.84 -3.51 19.95
#